data_c4b80e6341be3a41b9635b7e7ccc5c0e
#
_entry.id   c4b80e6341be3a41b9635b7e7ccc5c0e
#
_cell.length_a   1.000
_cell.length_b   1.000
_cell.length_c   1.000
_cell.angle_alpha   90.00
_cell.angle_beta   90.00
_cell.angle_gamma   90.00
#
_symmetry.space_group_name_H-M   'P 1'
#
loop_
_entity.id
_entity.type
_entity.pdbx_description
1 polymer ?
#
loop_
_entity_poly.entity_id
_entity_poly.type
_entity_poly.pdbx_seq_one_letter_code
_entity_poly.pdbx_strand_id
1 'polypeptide(L)'
;MATEPKGFPKQLLYASSASDTSSEFYKKFRNIGERMLIGDNKYFVVNYDANMLLSAKADGEAHDPLISKNLIEKALIEDKERALREFYNKFSADSFDGQIISRRDIMQYTEPYAPILSNDTGTRQIVMSWDSARLNDNSVIVIAEFYKKVVIDSESGKKRDLGWHMTILNVVSLVDVKTKHRTPMRFPEQVEKFKELLLEYNGTQHGKLDYENIKQVICDAGAGGQMIGSVADYMLSNWTDKYGVQHKGIIDKSHKANESAINSYPDALDIMSLVDPRAHRNEIFESIEKMIKLGVVSFPADPEGRDYITYIDDDGNETITQLTPEQMVSSSQIELMKTEIVTMCKFTSGGNVRYDFPVEKRNKMHDDRVFAFGLLCWYLARLRRGEVVRKKPDVDYSQIVLPFRKPALRKI
;
A
#
# COMPACT_ATOMS: atom_id res chain seq x y z
N MET A 1 -14.89 -6.09 44.54
CA MET A 1 -13.52 -5.89 45.05
C MET A 1 -13.18 -7.09 45.92
N ALA A 2 -12.10 -7.80 45.59
CA ALA A 2 -11.63 -8.88 46.45
C ALA A 2 -11.07 -8.27 47.74
N THR A 3 -11.52 -8.77 48.87
CA THR A 3 -11.01 -8.39 50.18
C THR A 3 -9.58 -8.89 50.34
N GLU A 4 -8.67 -8.04 50.81
CA GLU A 4 -7.30 -8.43 51.09
C GLU A 4 -7.25 -9.51 52.17
N PRO A 5 -6.54 -10.62 51.93
CA PRO A 5 -6.17 -11.50 53.02
C PRO A 5 -5.28 -10.71 54.03
N LYS A 6 -5.60 -10.73 55.32
CA LYS A 6 -4.78 -10.07 56.33
C LYS A 6 -3.33 -10.54 56.25
N GLY A 7 -2.42 -9.61 55.98
CA GLY A 7 -0.97 -9.86 55.97
C GLY A 7 -0.28 -9.95 54.62
N PHE A 8 -1.00 -9.91 53.52
CA PHE A 8 -0.39 -9.90 52.18
C PHE A 8 -0.73 -8.61 51.44
N PRO A 9 0.28 -7.83 50.94
CA PRO A 9 0.02 -6.65 50.12
C PRO A 9 -0.59 -7.06 48.78
N LYS A 10 -1.48 -6.23 48.24
CA LYS A 10 -1.99 -6.42 46.89
C LYS A 10 -0.83 -6.33 45.89
N GLN A 11 -0.66 -7.38 45.12
CA GLN A 11 0.32 -7.43 44.05
C GLN A 11 -0.39 -7.59 42.73
N LEU A 12 0.08 -6.86 41.70
CA LEU A 12 -0.39 -6.97 40.34
C LEU A 12 0.80 -7.32 39.45
N LEU A 13 0.75 -8.50 38.87
CA LEU A 13 1.77 -9.01 37.97
C LEU A 13 1.27 -8.95 36.52
N TYR A 14 2.07 -8.32 35.65
CA TYR A 14 1.89 -8.37 34.21
C TYR A 14 3.02 -9.21 33.60
N ALA A 15 2.68 -10.28 32.94
CA ALA A 15 3.63 -11.13 32.23
C ALA A 15 3.23 -11.24 30.75
N SER A 16 4.15 -10.98 29.84
CA SER A 16 3.96 -11.10 28.40
C SER A 16 5.31 -11.12 27.68
N SER A 17 5.35 -11.65 26.48
CA SER A 17 6.44 -11.40 25.53
C SER A 17 6.38 -9.99 24.97
N ALA A 18 7.51 -9.51 24.45
CA ALA A 18 7.54 -8.22 23.75
C ALA A 18 6.62 -8.23 22.53
N SER A 19 5.98 -7.12 22.28
CA SER A 19 5.06 -6.88 21.18
C SER A 19 5.41 -5.55 20.52
N ASP A 20 4.42 -4.80 20.05
CA ASP A 20 4.63 -3.46 19.49
C ASP A 20 4.65 -2.38 20.58
N THR A 21 5.27 -1.24 20.26
CA THR A 21 5.37 -0.09 21.17
C THR A 21 4.04 0.64 21.37
N SER A 22 3.00 0.35 20.57
CA SER A 22 1.66 0.91 20.75
C SER A 22 0.83 0.11 21.75
N SER A 23 1.29 -1.09 22.13
CA SER A 23 0.55 -2.01 23.02
C SER A 23 0.38 -1.44 24.42
N GLU A 24 -0.73 -1.79 25.08
CA GLU A 24 -0.97 -1.44 26.49
C GLU A 24 0.07 -2.05 27.42
N PHE A 25 0.62 -3.23 27.06
CA PHE A 25 1.69 -3.84 27.82
C PHE A 25 2.98 -3.01 27.77
N TYR A 26 3.38 -2.50 26.58
CA TYR A 26 4.54 -1.61 26.45
C TYR A 26 4.39 -0.31 27.23
N LYS A 27 3.22 0.32 27.17
CA LYS A 27 2.94 1.53 27.97
C LYS A 27 3.10 1.28 29.47
N LYS A 28 2.57 0.14 29.96
CA LYS A 28 2.74 -0.27 31.36
C LYS A 28 4.19 -0.61 31.68
N PHE A 29 4.87 -1.35 30.80
CA PHE A 29 6.28 -1.68 30.94
C PHE A 29 7.14 -0.42 31.10
N ARG A 30 6.96 0.58 30.24
CA ARG A 30 7.65 1.86 30.35
C ARG A 30 7.30 2.60 31.63
N ASN A 31 6.04 2.79 31.95
CA ASN A 31 5.62 3.53 33.13
C ASN A 31 6.14 2.91 34.43
N ILE A 32 6.07 1.59 34.54
CA ILE A 32 6.58 0.85 35.70
C ILE A 32 8.12 0.95 35.72
N GLY A 33 8.81 0.83 34.60
CA GLY A 33 10.24 0.97 34.50
C GLY A 33 10.74 2.37 34.87
N GLU A 34 10.07 3.41 34.44
CA GLU A 34 10.39 4.80 34.82
C GLU A 34 10.25 5.00 36.32
N ARG A 35 9.19 4.46 36.98
CA ARG A 35 8.99 4.52 38.42
C ARG A 35 10.07 3.75 39.16
N MET A 36 10.45 2.57 38.72
CA MET A 36 11.56 1.80 39.30
C MET A 36 12.87 2.57 39.22
N LEU A 37 13.16 3.23 38.07
CA LEU A 37 14.39 3.99 37.88
C LEU A 37 14.50 5.24 38.75
N ILE A 38 13.38 5.87 39.11
CA ILE A 38 13.36 6.98 40.08
C ILE A 38 13.37 6.51 41.53
N GLY A 39 13.49 5.19 41.80
CA GLY A 39 13.62 4.62 43.13
C GLY A 39 12.31 4.30 43.84
N ASP A 40 11.18 4.26 43.15
CA ASP A 40 9.90 3.82 43.73
C ASP A 40 9.92 2.29 43.88
N ASN A 41 10.21 1.83 45.08
CA ASN A 41 10.33 0.40 45.45
C ASN A 41 9.03 -0.41 45.40
N LYS A 42 7.90 0.23 45.09
CA LYS A 42 6.63 -0.44 44.85
C LYS A 42 6.51 -1.01 43.44
N TYR A 43 7.40 -0.63 42.55
CA TYR A 43 7.40 -1.02 41.15
C TYR A 43 8.66 -1.79 40.81
N PHE A 44 8.49 -2.87 40.04
CA PHE A 44 9.58 -3.73 39.62
C PHE A 44 9.34 -4.24 38.20
N VAL A 45 10.38 -4.15 37.35
CA VAL A 45 10.38 -4.65 35.99
C VAL A 45 11.53 -5.61 35.80
N VAL A 46 11.24 -6.76 35.19
CA VAL A 46 12.23 -7.74 34.78
C VAL A 46 12.10 -8.01 33.29
N ASN A 47 13.24 -8.09 32.62
CA ASN A 47 13.32 -8.48 31.22
C ASN A 47 14.28 -9.68 31.09
N TYR A 48 13.72 -10.85 30.76
CA TYR A 48 14.47 -12.08 30.53
C TYR A 48 14.53 -12.36 29.04
N ASP A 49 15.69 -12.27 28.44
CA ASP A 49 15.91 -12.57 27.02
C ASP A 49 16.68 -13.88 26.80
N ALA A 50 16.87 -14.27 25.55
CA ALA A 50 17.55 -15.50 25.18
C ALA A 50 19.03 -15.52 25.66
N ASN A 51 19.69 -14.37 25.80
CA ASN A 51 21.06 -14.33 26.28
C ASN A 51 21.16 -14.88 27.71
N MET A 52 20.15 -14.60 28.53
CA MET A 52 20.10 -15.11 29.88
C MET A 52 19.86 -16.63 29.92
N LEU A 53 19.05 -17.16 28.99
CA LEU A 53 18.80 -18.60 28.89
C LEU A 53 20.01 -19.38 28.33
N LEU A 54 20.82 -18.73 27.49
CA LEU A 54 22.01 -19.31 26.88
C LEU A 54 23.28 -19.15 27.71
N SER A 55 23.26 -18.26 28.74
CA SER A 55 24.42 -18.04 29.61
C SER A 55 24.62 -19.20 30.58
N ALA A 56 25.88 -19.43 30.95
CA ALA A 56 26.21 -20.40 31.99
C ALA A 56 25.57 -20.02 33.32
N LYS A 57 25.21 -21.02 34.12
CA LYS A 57 24.76 -20.78 35.49
C LYS A 57 25.85 -20.13 36.36
N ALA A 58 25.42 -19.31 37.28
CA ALA A 58 26.33 -18.56 38.18
C ALA A 58 27.24 -19.47 39.03
N ASP A 59 26.84 -20.72 39.28
CA ASP A 59 27.58 -21.75 40.01
C ASP A 59 28.57 -22.55 39.15
N GLY A 60 28.63 -22.25 37.82
CA GLY A 60 29.51 -22.95 36.88
C GLY A 60 29.00 -24.32 36.43
N GLU A 61 27.81 -24.76 36.90
CA GLU A 61 27.23 -26.01 36.40
C GLU A 61 26.78 -25.91 34.95
N ALA A 62 27.14 -26.89 34.12
CA ALA A 62 26.64 -27.02 32.79
C ALA A 62 25.12 -27.30 32.81
N HIS A 63 24.36 -26.61 32.00
CA HIS A 63 22.96 -26.89 31.75
C HIS A 63 22.69 -26.94 30.27
N ASP A 64 21.76 -27.80 29.87
CA ASP A 64 21.25 -27.79 28.50
C ASP A 64 20.15 -26.73 28.39
N PRO A 65 20.36 -25.64 27.63
CA PRO A 65 19.33 -24.64 27.45
C PRO A 65 18.17 -25.22 26.66
N LEU A 66 16.94 -24.87 27.06
CA LEU A 66 15.71 -25.27 26.35
C LEU A 66 15.66 -24.77 24.90
N ILE A 67 16.48 -23.77 24.59
CA ILE A 67 16.56 -23.13 23.27
C ILE A 67 18.01 -23.23 22.77
N SER A 68 18.22 -23.78 21.60
CA SER A 68 19.57 -23.85 21.01
C SER A 68 19.92 -22.55 20.28
N LYS A 69 21.22 -22.20 20.28
CA LYS A 69 21.73 -21.04 19.55
C LYS A 69 21.41 -21.12 18.05
N ASN A 70 21.52 -22.31 17.46
CA ASN A 70 21.19 -22.57 16.06
C ASN A 70 19.72 -22.28 15.72
N LEU A 71 18.79 -22.50 16.65
CA LEU A 71 17.38 -22.19 16.45
C LEU A 71 17.18 -20.69 16.35
N ILE A 72 17.84 -19.92 17.22
CA ILE A 72 17.77 -18.45 17.22
C ILE A 72 18.40 -17.90 15.93
N GLU A 73 19.56 -18.42 15.53
CA GLU A 73 20.23 -17.98 14.29
C GLU A 73 19.37 -18.22 13.04
N LYS A 74 18.72 -19.38 12.95
CA LYS A 74 17.76 -19.66 11.87
C LYS A 74 16.58 -18.69 11.90
N ALA A 75 16.00 -18.47 13.05
CA ALA A 75 14.87 -17.55 13.18
C ALA A 75 15.29 -16.10 12.82
N LEU A 76 16.49 -15.67 13.14
CA LEU A 76 17.02 -14.36 12.76
C LEU A 76 17.24 -14.22 11.24
N ILE A 77 17.51 -15.32 10.55
CA ILE A 77 17.65 -15.35 9.08
C ILE A 77 16.26 -15.34 8.42
N GLU A 78 15.31 -16.11 8.97
CA GLU A 78 13.96 -16.26 8.42
C GLU A 78 13.11 -14.98 8.62
N ASP A 79 13.06 -14.47 9.85
CA ASP A 79 12.35 -13.25 10.22
C ASP A 79 13.04 -12.59 11.42
N LYS A 80 13.92 -11.64 11.10
CA LYS A 80 14.74 -10.94 12.08
C LYS A 80 13.92 -10.21 13.14
N GLU A 81 12.83 -9.54 12.73
CA GLU A 81 12.04 -8.75 13.66
C GLU A 81 11.23 -9.61 14.61
N ARG A 82 10.64 -10.67 14.10
CA ARG A 82 9.95 -11.68 14.92
C ARG A 82 10.92 -12.35 15.90
N ALA A 83 12.11 -12.75 15.43
CA ALA A 83 13.13 -13.34 16.28
C ALA A 83 13.61 -12.39 17.39
N LEU A 84 13.78 -11.10 17.09
CA LEU A 84 14.12 -10.08 18.09
C LEU A 84 13.03 -9.90 19.14
N ARG A 85 11.77 -10.02 18.78
CA ARG A 85 10.65 -9.97 19.73
C ARG A 85 10.59 -11.23 20.60
N GLU A 86 10.59 -12.40 19.97
CA GLU A 86 10.37 -13.67 20.65
C GLU A 86 11.55 -14.10 21.55
N PHE A 87 12.78 -13.88 21.08
CA PHE A 87 13.98 -14.33 21.79
C PHE A 87 14.70 -13.24 22.55
N TYR A 88 14.61 -11.98 22.11
CA TYR A 88 15.35 -10.89 22.75
C TYR A 88 14.45 -9.84 23.42
N ASN A 89 13.15 -10.08 23.50
CA ASN A 89 12.16 -9.18 24.10
C ASN A 89 12.27 -7.73 23.60
N LYS A 90 12.65 -7.55 22.32
CA LYS A 90 12.71 -6.22 21.70
C LYS A 90 11.33 -5.80 21.30
N PHE A 91 10.81 -4.75 21.95
CA PHE A 91 9.63 -4.08 21.45
C PHE A 91 9.96 -3.41 20.12
N SER A 92 9.15 -3.66 19.10
CA SER A 92 9.31 -3.03 17.81
C SER A 92 8.27 -1.92 17.64
N ALA A 93 8.69 -0.82 17.05
CA ALA A 93 7.74 0.18 16.61
C ALA A 93 6.96 -0.39 15.42
N ASP A 94 5.65 -0.59 15.59
CA ASP A 94 4.74 -0.93 14.48
C ASP A 94 4.86 -2.34 13.88
N SER A 95 5.23 -3.38 14.61
CA SER A 95 5.16 -4.75 14.08
C SER A 95 4.01 -5.55 14.68
N PHE A 96 3.08 -5.95 13.81
CA PHE A 96 2.02 -6.90 14.11
C PHE A 96 2.37 -8.27 13.55
N ASP A 97 1.92 -9.34 14.22
CA ASP A 97 2.05 -10.69 13.65
C ASP A 97 1.34 -10.75 12.29
N GLY A 98 2.10 -11.17 11.27
CA GLY A 98 1.60 -11.24 9.91
C GLY A 98 1.57 -9.90 9.16
N GLN A 99 2.11 -8.82 9.72
CA GLN A 99 2.25 -7.53 9.04
C GLN A 99 2.97 -7.69 7.71
N ILE A 100 2.39 -7.14 6.63
CA ILE A 100 2.95 -7.29 5.28
C ILE A 100 4.05 -6.28 4.96
N ILE A 101 3.94 -5.06 5.52
CA ILE A 101 4.86 -3.93 5.30
C ILE A 101 5.05 -3.19 6.61
N SER A 102 6.29 -2.89 6.97
CA SER A 102 6.61 -2.06 8.14
C SER A 102 6.61 -0.56 7.79
N ARG A 103 6.47 0.30 8.82
CA ARG A 103 6.61 1.75 8.63
C ARG A 103 7.97 2.12 8.04
N ARG A 104 9.01 1.41 8.43
CA ARG A 104 10.37 1.59 7.91
C ARG A 104 10.46 1.33 6.41
N ASP A 105 9.76 0.29 5.90
CA ASP A 105 9.73 -0.01 4.46
C ASP A 105 9.14 1.16 3.66
N ILE A 106 8.08 1.80 4.18
CA ILE A 106 7.49 2.99 3.54
C ILE A 106 8.44 4.19 3.61
N MET A 107 9.06 4.43 4.77
CA MET A 107 9.97 5.56 4.96
C MET A 107 11.19 5.53 4.02
N GLN A 108 11.68 4.34 3.65
CA GLN A 108 12.79 4.19 2.69
C GLN A 108 12.46 4.74 1.30
N TYR A 109 11.17 4.81 0.95
CA TYR A 109 10.68 5.26 -0.35
C TYR A 109 9.83 6.53 -0.23
N THR A 110 9.97 7.25 0.87
CA THR A 110 9.42 8.57 1.06
C THR A 110 10.40 9.59 0.51
N GLU A 111 9.96 10.36 -0.47
CA GLU A 111 10.76 11.36 -1.18
C GLU A 111 10.34 12.78 -0.77
N PRO A 112 11.23 13.78 -0.87
CA PRO A 112 10.99 15.14 -0.39
C PRO A 112 10.14 15.96 -1.36
N TYR A 113 8.88 15.57 -1.57
CA TYR A 113 7.91 16.36 -2.32
C TYR A 113 6.58 16.48 -1.58
N ALA A 114 5.87 17.58 -1.81
CA ALA A 114 4.52 17.81 -1.34
C ALA A 114 3.49 17.08 -2.24
N PRO A 115 2.29 16.74 -1.74
CA PRO A 115 1.22 16.22 -2.58
C PRO A 115 0.99 17.11 -3.81
N ILE A 116 0.83 16.49 -4.97
CA ILE A 116 0.63 17.15 -6.25
C ILE A 116 -0.84 17.04 -6.62
N LEU A 117 -1.53 18.18 -6.66
CA LEU A 117 -2.98 18.24 -6.77
C LEU A 117 -3.49 18.33 -8.21
N SER A 118 -2.59 18.57 -9.17
CA SER A 118 -2.91 18.67 -10.60
C SER A 118 -1.72 18.28 -11.46
N ASN A 119 -1.94 18.09 -12.75
CA ASN A 119 -0.87 17.88 -13.73
C ASN A 119 -0.43 19.21 -14.36
N ASP A 120 0.25 20.05 -13.56
CA ASP A 120 0.62 21.41 -13.94
C ASP A 120 1.54 21.46 -15.17
N THR A 121 2.36 20.43 -15.37
CA THR A 121 3.24 20.34 -16.53
C THR A 121 2.52 19.81 -17.78
N GLY A 122 1.36 19.16 -17.60
CA GLY A 122 0.64 18.46 -18.66
C GLY A 122 1.43 17.30 -19.30
N THR A 123 2.46 16.78 -18.60
CA THR A 123 3.36 15.74 -19.15
C THR A 123 3.35 14.44 -18.36
N ARG A 124 2.85 14.45 -17.12
CA ARG A 124 2.81 13.26 -16.27
C ARG A 124 1.80 12.25 -16.80
N GLN A 125 2.18 10.98 -16.76
CA GLN A 125 1.29 9.88 -17.14
C GLN A 125 0.59 9.36 -15.87
N ILE A 126 -0.70 9.53 -15.81
CA ILE A 126 -1.51 9.34 -14.61
C ILE A 126 -2.27 8.02 -14.65
N VAL A 127 -2.27 7.31 -13.54
CA VAL A 127 -3.19 6.21 -13.25
C VAL A 127 -3.98 6.57 -11.99
N MET A 128 -5.28 6.38 -12.04
CA MET A 128 -6.18 6.60 -10.92
C MET A 128 -6.79 5.28 -10.50
N SER A 129 -6.95 5.08 -9.21
CA SER A 129 -7.77 3.99 -8.68
C SER A 129 -8.91 4.55 -7.85
N TRP A 130 -10.05 3.90 -7.91
CA TRP A 130 -11.24 4.33 -7.19
C TRP A 130 -11.89 3.14 -6.49
N ASP A 131 -11.87 3.18 -5.16
CA ASP A 131 -12.69 2.33 -4.31
C ASP A 131 -13.97 3.08 -3.97
N SER A 132 -15.06 2.69 -4.62
CA SER A 132 -16.33 3.39 -4.51
C SER A 132 -17.21 2.80 -3.41
N ALA A 133 -17.63 3.62 -2.46
CA ALA A 133 -18.52 3.24 -1.37
C ALA A 133 -19.82 4.05 -1.39
N ARG A 134 -20.90 3.42 -0.87
CA ARG A 134 -22.23 4.05 -0.86
C ARG A 134 -22.74 4.40 0.53
N LEU A 135 -22.52 3.58 1.54
CA LEU A 135 -23.24 3.68 2.80
C LEU A 135 -22.35 3.87 4.03
N ASN A 136 -21.48 2.94 4.34
CA ASN A 136 -20.73 2.93 5.61
C ASN A 136 -19.23 3.04 5.44
N ASP A 137 -18.70 2.72 4.26
CA ASP A 137 -17.28 2.77 3.95
C ASP A 137 -16.93 4.10 3.26
N ASN A 138 -15.69 4.53 3.32
CA ASN A 138 -15.26 5.74 2.65
C ASN A 138 -15.04 5.44 1.16
N SER A 139 -15.52 6.32 0.28
CA SER A 139 -15.12 6.28 -1.12
C SER A 139 -13.80 7.03 -1.27
N VAL A 140 -12.80 6.37 -1.86
CA VAL A 140 -11.44 6.87 -1.96
C VAL A 140 -10.91 6.77 -3.38
N ILE A 141 -10.26 7.85 -3.84
CA ILE A 141 -9.50 7.87 -5.08
C ILE A 141 -8.02 8.05 -4.73
N VAL A 142 -7.17 7.16 -5.25
CA VAL A 142 -5.71 7.31 -5.18
C VAL A 142 -5.19 7.63 -6.57
N ILE A 143 -4.33 8.64 -6.66
CA ILE A 143 -3.81 9.18 -7.90
C ILE A 143 -2.28 9.06 -7.88
N ALA A 144 -1.73 8.46 -8.94
CA ALA A 144 -0.29 8.25 -9.07
C ALA A 144 0.21 8.55 -10.48
N GLU A 145 1.43 9.04 -10.56
CA GLU A 145 2.19 9.09 -11.80
C GLU A 145 2.86 7.75 -12.06
N PHE A 146 2.77 7.26 -13.28
CA PHE A 146 3.44 6.03 -13.74
C PHE A 146 4.48 6.37 -14.79
N TYR A 147 5.70 5.92 -14.61
CA TYR A 147 6.81 6.22 -15.51
C TYR A 147 7.81 5.06 -15.60
N LYS A 148 8.60 5.07 -16.69
CA LYS A 148 9.74 4.15 -16.83
C LYS A 148 10.98 4.80 -16.25
N LYS A 149 11.58 4.15 -15.26
CA LYS A 149 12.83 4.62 -14.66
C LYS A 149 14.02 4.07 -15.44
N VAL A 150 14.79 4.98 -16.01
CA VAL A 150 16.04 4.66 -16.70
C VAL A 150 17.19 5.30 -15.92
N VAL A 151 18.17 4.51 -15.55
CA VAL A 151 19.37 5.00 -14.86
C VAL A 151 20.56 4.86 -15.81
N ILE A 152 21.40 5.87 -15.84
CA ILE A 152 22.67 5.83 -16.55
C ILE A 152 23.73 5.38 -15.55
N ASP A 153 24.37 4.25 -15.84
CA ASP A 153 25.49 3.77 -15.05
C ASP A 153 26.67 4.74 -15.17
N SER A 154 27.10 5.28 -14.03
CA SER A 154 28.13 6.34 -14.00
C SER A 154 29.50 5.89 -14.49
N GLU A 155 29.83 4.60 -14.39
CA GLU A 155 31.12 4.06 -14.81
C GLU A 155 31.14 3.64 -16.28
N SER A 156 30.06 3.00 -16.75
CA SER A 156 30.00 2.46 -18.10
C SER A 156 29.25 3.34 -19.11
N GLY A 157 28.52 4.37 -18.64
CA GLY A 157 27.63 5.21 -19.46
C GLY A 157 26.42 4.47 -20.05
N LYS A 158 26.23 3.21 -19.68
CA LYS A 158 25.14 2.38 -20.22
C LYS A 158 23.81 2.72 -19.57
N LYS A 159 22.77 2.84 -20.40
CA LYS A 159 21.40 2.99 -19.93
C LYS A 159 20.87 1.66 -19.41
N ARG A 160 20.40 1.64 -18.17
CA ARG A 160 19.73 0.51 -17.55
C ARG A 160 18.27 0.86 -17.33
N ASP A 161 17.38 0.12 -17.97
CA ASP A 161 15.93 0.25 -17.77
C ASP A 161 15.56 -0.55 -16.49
N LEU A 162 15.05 0.16 -15.48
CA LEU A 162 14.56 -0.42 -14.23
C LEU A 162 13.06 -0.77 -14.28
N GLY A 163 12.41 -0.53 -15.42
CA GLY A 163 11.00 -0.82 -15.65
C GLY A 163 10.07 0.25 -15.09
N TRP A 164 8.80 -0.11 -14.97
CA TRP A 164 7.76 0.79 -14.49
C TRP A 164 7.88 1.08 -12.99
N HIS A 165 7.73 2.34 -12.62
CA HIS A 165 7.65 2.87 -11.26
C HIS A 165 6.39 3.70 -11.13
N MET A 166 5.95 3.94 -9.90
CA MET A 166 4.89 4.90 -9.61
C MET A 166 5.26 5.82 -8.44
N THR A 167 4.79 7.06 -8.54
CA THR A 167 4.88 8.09 -7.51
C THR A 167 3.47 8.47 -7.08
N ILE A 168 3.16 8.35 -5.79
CA ILE A 168 1.85 8.73 -5.25
C ILE A 168 1.74 10.25 -5.24
N LEU A 169 0.74 10.79 -5.92
CA LEU A 169 0.53 12.24 -6.04
C LEU A 169 -0.48 12.74 -5.04
N ASN A 170 -1.63 12.05 -4.91
CA ASN A 170 -2.75 12.51 -4.11
C ASN A 170 -3.63 11.34 -3.66
N VAL A 171 -4.28 11.52 -2.51
CA VAL A 171 -5.34 10.64 -2.02
C VAL A 171 -6.56 11.49 -1.67
N VAL A 172 -7.68 11.22 -2.31
CA VAL A 172 -8.91 12.00 -2.16
C VAL A 172 -9.99 11.12 -1.53
N SER A 173 -10.48 11.52 -0.36
CA SER A 173 -11.63 10.88 0.28
C SER A 173 -12.91 11.61 -0.11
N LEU A 174 -13.86 10.90 -0.69
CA LEU A 174 -15.14 11.44 -1.15
C LEU A 174 -16.20 11.35 -0.05
N VAL A 175 -15.99 12.14 1.01
CA VAL A 175 -16.87 12.20 2.18
C VAL A 175 -17.60 13.53 2.22
N ASP A 176 -18.91 13.49 2.51
CA ASP A 176 -19.67 14.69 2.80
C ASP A 176 -19.33 15.22 4.20
N VAL A 177 -18.50 16.27 4.23
CA VAL A 177 -18.08 16.94 5.47
C VAL A 177 -19.19 17.72 6.17
N LYS A 178 -20.32 17.95 5.48
CA LYS A 178 -21.48 18.67 6.04
C LYS A 178 -22.30 17.78 6.95
N THR A 179 -22.18 16.47 6.82
CA THR A 179 -22.88 15.52 7.69
C THR A 179 -22.10 15.25 8.96
N LYS A 180 -22.82 15.18 10.10
CA LYS A 180 -22.24 14.93 11.42
C LYS A 180 -21.45 13.61 11.52
N HIS A 181 -21.74 12.65 10.63
CA HIS A 181 -21.18 11.30 10.63
C HIS A 181 -20.18 11.03 9.48
N ARG A 182 -19.79 12.05 8.72
CA ARG A 182 -18.86 11.89 7.57
C ARG A 182 -19.27 10.73 6.66
N THR A 183 -20.51 10.76 6.20
CA THR A 183 -21.01 9.75 5.24
C THR A 183 -20.38 9.95 3.87
N PRO A 184 -20.23 8.91 3.05
CA PRO A 184 -19.82 9.06 1.66
C PRO A 184 -20.75 10.00 0.90
N MET A 185 -20.19 10.77 -0.03
CA MET A 185 -20.97 11.56 -0.98
C MET A 185 -21.95 10.66 -1.75
N ARG A 186 -23.05 11.21 -2.26
CA ARG A 186 -23.93 10.47 -3.17
C ARG A 186 -23.19 10.17 -4.47
N PHE A 187 -23.52 9.07 -5.13
CA PHE A 187 -22.84 8.68 -6.37
C PHE A 187 -22.76 9.76 -7.43
N PRO A 188 -23.82 10.54 -7.74
CA PRO A 188 -23.70 11.62 -8.70
C PRO A 188 -22.64 12.66 -8.29
N GLU A 189 -22.56 12.99 -7.00
CA GLU A 189 -21.58 13.95 -6.48
C GLU A 189 -20.15 13.38 -6.54
N GLN A 190 -19.99 12.08 -6.26
CA GLN A 190 -18.70 11.39 -6.41
C GLN A 190 -18.24 11.38 -7.88
N VAL A 191 -19.16 11.12 -8.82
CA VAL A 191 -18.88 11.12 -10.25
C VAL A 191 -18.46 12.52 -10.73
N GLU A 192 -19.17 13.57 -10.31
CA GLU A 192 -18.80 14.94 -10.67
C GLU A 192 -17.40 15.29 -10.13
N LYS A 193 -17.11 14.93 -8.86
CA LYS A 193 -15.78 15.14 -8.32
C LYS A 193 -14.70 14.33 -9.05
N PHE A 194 -15.01 13.11 -9.44
CA PHE A 194 -14.11 12.28 -10.23
C PHE A 194 -13.83 12.89 -11.62
N LYS A 195 -14.85 13.43 -12.28
CA LYS A 195 -14.69 14.15 -13.56
C LYS A 195 -13.80 15.38 -13.41
N GLU A 196 -13.95 16.16 -12.35
CA GLU A 196 -13.05 17.29 -12.06
C GLU A 196 -11.59 16.80 -11.96
N LEU A 197 -11.35 15.75 -11.17
CA LEU A 197 -10.00 15.17 -11.01
C LEU A 197 -9.44 14.63 -12.34
N LEU A 198 -10.27 14.01 -13.18
CA LEU A 198 -9.84 13.56 -14.50
C LEU A 198 -9.32 14.75 -15.34
N LEU A 199 -10.00 15.88 -15.34
CA LEU A 199 -9.57 17.06 -16.08
C LEU A 199 -8.31 17.70 -15.48
N GLU A 200 -8.25 17.84 -14.17
CA GLU A 200 -7.10 18.39 -13.46
C GLU A 200 -5.83 17.57 -13.73
N TYR A 201 -5.92 16.23 -13.60
CA TYR A 201 -4.77 15.36 -13.80
C TYR A 201 -4.49 14.99 -15.25
N ASN A 202 -5.44 15.18 -16.15
CA ASN A 202 -5.15 15.16 -17.59
C ASN A 202 -4.32 16.38 -18.03
N GLY A 203 -4.33 17.47 -17.28
CA GLY A 203 -3.75 18.73 -17.70
C GLY A 203 -4.59 19.42 -18.78
N THR A 204 -5.92 19.30 -18.71
CA THR A 204 -6.85 19.91 -19.68
C THR A 204 -6.69 21.43 -19.71
N GLN A 205 -6.39 22.06 -18.57
CA GLN A 205 -6.03 23.47 -18.48
C GLN A 205 -4.80 23.85 -19.32
N HIS A 206 -3.97 22.87 -19.70
CA HIS A 206 -2.80 23.03 -20.59
C HIS A 206 -3.07 22.55 -22.02
N GLY A 207 -4.36 22.47 -22.42
CA GLY A 207 -4.78 22.11 -23.77
C GLY A 207 -4.76 20.61 -24.09
N LYS A 208 -4.64 19.75 -23.08
CA LYS A 208 -4.72 18.30 -23.26
C LYS A 208 -6.16 17.83 -23.39
N LEU A 209 -6.47 17.17 -24.48
CA LEU A 209 -7.80 16.66 -24.78
C LEU A 209 -7.85 15.14 -24.66
N ASP A 210 -9.07 14.58 -24.65
CA ASP A 210 -9.35 13.15 -24.73
C ASP A 210 -8.56 12.29 -23.72
N TYR A 211 -8.25 12.86 -22.56
CA TYR A 211 -7.52 12.19 -21.47
C TYR A 211 -6.13 11.64 -21.88
N GLU A 212 -5.39 12.38 -22.71
CA GLU A 212 -4.06 11.98 -23.24
C GLU A 212 -3.09 11.52 -22.16
N ASN A 213 -3.16 12.14 -20.98
CA ASN A 213 -2.29 11.86 -19.85
C ASN A 213 -2.87 10.84 -18.86
N ILE A 214 -4.15 10.46 -18.99
CA ILE A 214 -4.76 9.42 -18.16
C ILE A 214 -4.55 8.07 -18.83
N LYS A 215 -3.66 7.26 -18.26
CA LYS A 215 -3.35 5.93 -18.81
C LYS A 215 -4.39 4.91 -18.47
N GLN A 216 -4.90 4.95 -17.25
CA GLN A 216 -5.86 3.99 -16.75
C GLN A 216 -6.62 4.54 -15.55
N VAL A 217 -7.91 4.21 -15.48
CA VAL A 217 -8.76 4.34 -14.31
C VAL A 217 -9.13 2.95 -13.85
N ILE A 218 -8.84 2.59 -12.62
CA ILE A 218 -9.08 1.27 -12.07
C ILE A 218 -10.15 1.40 -10.99
N CYS A 219 -11.31 0.81 -11.22
CA CYS A 219 -12.44 0.89 -10.30
C CYS A 219 -12.70 -0.45 -9.64
N ASP A 220 -13.02 -0.44 -8.35
CA ASP A 220 -13.65 -1.57 -7.71
C ASP A 220 -15.02 -1.84 -8.36
N ALA A 221 -15.18 -3.03 -8.89
CA ALA A 221 -16.42 -3.47 -9.53
C ALA A 221 -17.50 -3.87 -8.52
N GLY A 222 -17.22 -3.87 -7.23
CA GLY A 222 -18.14 -4.19 -6.15
C GLY A 222 -18.51 -5.65 -5.99
N ALA A 223 -19.03 -5.98 -4.84
CA ALA A 223 -19.50 -7.33 -4.52
C ALA A 223 -20.86 -7.60 -5.22
N GLY A 224 -20.83 -8.30 -6.35
CA GLY A 224 -22.02 -8.89 -6.95
C GLY A 224 -22.68 -8.08 -8.07
N GLY A 225 -21.96 -7.23 -8.76
CA GLY A 225 -22.46 -6.63 -10.01
C GLY A 225 -23.43 -5.47 -9.88
N GLN A 226 -23.96 -5.20 -8.70
CA GLN A 226 -24.94 -4.10 -8.51
C GLN A 226 -24.28 -2.72 -8.43
N MET A 227 -23.01 -2.63 -8.03
CA MET A 227 -22.27 -1.36 -7.98
C MET A 227 -21.53 -1.03 -9.28
N ILE A 228 -21.23 -2.02 -10.11
CA ILE A 228 -20.63 -1.84 -11.43
C ILE A 228 -21.51 -0.92 -12.28
N GLY A 229 -22.84 -1.12 -12.24
CA GLY A 229 -23.77 -0.34 -13.03
C GLY A 229 -23.78 1.15 -12.66
N SER A 230 -23.65 1.50 -11.40
CA SER A 230 -23.92 2.88 -10.99
C SER A 230 -22.82 3.87 -11.31
N VAL A 231 -21.53 3.53 -11.08
CA VAL A 231 -20.41 4.45 -11.37
C VAL A 231 -20.00 4.39 -12.82
N ALA A 232 -19.84 3.19 -13.38
CA ALA A 232 -19.47 3.00 -14.76
C ALA A 232 -20.52 3.57 -15.72
N ASP A 233 -21.81 3.38 -15.44
CA ASP A 233 -22.90 3.91 -16.28
C ASP A 233 -22.86 5.44 -16.38
N TYR A 234 -22.53 6.16 -15.32
CA TYR A 234 -22.37 7.61 -15.34
C TYR A 234 -21.20 8.11 -16.19
N MET A 235 -20.22 7.24 -16.44
CA MET A 235 -19.02 7.59 -17.18
C MET A 235 -19.03 7.20 -18.67
N LEU A 236 -20.03 6.42 -19.11
CA LEU A 236 -20.11 5.89 -20.48
C LEU A 236 -20.40 6.97 -21.51
N SER A 237 -21.30 7.89 -21.22
CA SER A 237 -21.73 8.94 -22.15
C SER A 237 -20.75 10.11 -22.17
N ASN A 238 -20.70 10.78 -23.33
CA ASN A 238 -20.07 12.09 -23.40
C ASN A 238 -20.74 13.06 -22.44
N TRP A 239 -19.95 13.96 -21.86
CA TRP A 239 -20.43 14.91 -20.88
C TRP A 239 -19.83 16.30 -21.11
N THR A 240 -20.44 17.31 -20.54
CA THR A 240 -20.02 18.70 -20.69
C THR A 240 -19.60 19.24 -19.35
N ASP A 241 -18.43 19.87 -19.28
CA ASP A 241 -17.93 20.50 -18.06
C ASP A 241 -18.61 21.83 -17.78
N LYS A 242 -18.27 22.45 -16.63
CA LYS A 242 -18.82 23.75 -16.20
C LYS A 242 -18.45 24.91 -17.12
N TYR A 243 -17.50 24.72 -18.02
CA TYR A 243 -17.08 25.72 -19.03
C TYR A 243 -17.74 25.49 -20.39
N GLY A 244 -18.59 24.48 -20.54
CA GLY A 244 -19.26 24.14 -21.79
C GLY A 244 -18.41 23.30 -22.75
N VAL A 245 -17.26 22.79 -22.29
CA VAL A 245 -16.40 21.90 -23.11
C VAL A 245 -16.93 20.49 -23.04
N GLN A 246 -17.07 19.85 -24.20
CA GLN A 246 -17.51 18.47 -24.29
C GLN A 246 -16.33 17.50 -24.15
N HIS A 247 -16.51 16.49 -23.31
CA HIS A 247 -15.54 15.42 -23.03
C HIS A 247 -16.13 14.06 -23.38
N LYS A 248 -15.29 13.13 -23.80
CA LYS A 248 -15.70 11.75 -24.09
C LYS A 248 -15.99 10.98 -22.81
N GLY A 249 -16.88 9.99 -22.92
CA GLY A 249 -17.04 8.99 -21.89
C GLY A 249 -15.84 8.06 -21.79
N ILE A 250 -15.77 7.26 -20.73
CA ILE A 250 -14.77 6.21 -20.52
C ILE A 250 -15.44 4.87 -20.23
N ILE A 251 -14.85 3.79 -20.68
CA ILE A 251 -15.41 2.43 -20.59
C ILE A 251 -14.29 1.41 -20.38
N ASP A 252 -14.62 0.28 -19.77
CA ASP A 252 -13.84 -0.96 -19.83
C ASP A 252 -14.43 -1.87 -20.91
N LYS A 253 -13.83 -1.90 -22.08
CA LYS A 253 -14.28 -2.74 -23.21
C LYS A 253 -14.02 -4.23 -22.98
N SER A 254 -13.15 -4.58 -22.06
CA SER A 254 -12.81 -5.97 -21.73
C SER A 254 -13.81 -6.62 -20.77
N HIS A 255 -14.57 -5.81 -20.03
CA HIS A 255 -15.49 -6.29 -19.01
C HIS A 255 -16.81 -6.77 -19.62
N LYS A 256 -17.22 -8.01 -19.30
CA LYS A 256 -18.43 -8.64 -19.88
C LYS A 256 -19.72 -7.84 -19.67
N ALA A 257 -19.85 -7.13 -18.54
CA ALA A 257 -21.03 -6.30 -18.30
C ALA A 257 -21.19 -5.16 -19.30
N ASN A 258 -20.13 -4.78 -20.00
CA ASN A 258 -20.12 -3.68 -20.95
C ASN A 258 -20.33 -4.11 -22.43
N GLU A 259 -20.53 -5.39 -22.72
CA GLU A 259 -20.70 -5.87 -24.11
C GLU A 259 -21.84 -5.13 -24.85
N SER A 260 -22.95 -4.87 -24.19
CA SER A 260 -24.05 -4.10 -24.79
C SER A 260 -23.76 -2.60 -24.87
N ALA A 261 -22.99 -2.07 -23.89
CA ALA A 261 -22.64 -0.65 -23.80
C ALA A 261 -21.64 -0.22 -24.89
N ILE A 262 -20.76 -1.12 -25.35
CA ILE A 262 -19.75 -0.83 -26.39
C ILE A 262 -20.42 -0.29 -27.68
N ASN A 263 -21.52 -0.91 -28.09
CA ASN A 263 -22.25 -0.48 -29.29
C ASN A 263 -23.05 0.81 -29.07
N SER A 264 -23.51 1.06 -27.84
CA SER A 264 -24.29 2.25 -27.51
C SER A 264 -23.42 3.49 -27.28
N TYR A 265 -22.15 3.30 -26.91
CA TYR A 265 -21.19 4.36 -26.62
C TYR A 265 -19.87 4.17 -27.40
N PRO A 266 -19.90 4.23 -28.75
CA PRO A 266 -18.72 3.91 -29.59
C PRO A 266 -17.56 4.86 -29.35
N ASP A 267 -17.83 6.11 -28.98
CA ASP A 267 -16.83 7.16 -28.76
C ASP A 267 -16.17 7.10 -27.36
N ALA A 268 -16.71 6.28 -26.46
CA ALA A 268 -16.14 6.13 -25.12
C ALA A 268 -14.74 5.51 -25.18
N LEU A 269 -13.80 6.13 -24.43
CA LEU A 269 -12.40 5.73 -24.43
C LEU A 269 -12.19 4.50 -23.53
N ASP A 270 -11.42 3.54 -24.03
CA ASP A 270 -11.08 2.30 -23.33
C ASP A 270 -9.91 2.51 -22.34
N ILE A 271 -10.15 3.30 -21.32
CA ILE A 271 -9.18 3.65 -20.28
C ILE A 271 -9.66 3.29 -18.86
N MET A 272 -10.77 2.55 -18.73
CA MET A 272 -11.27 2.05 -17.46
C MET A 272 -10.95 0.55 -17.32
N SER A 273 -10.73 0.11 -16.09
CA SER A 273 -10.68 -1.31 -15.70
C SER A 273 -11.58 -1.54 -14.50
N LEU A 274 -12.53 -2.44 -14.65
CA LEU A 274 -13.44 -2.87 -13.60
C LEU A 274 -12.88 -4.14 -12.95
N VAL A 275 -12.51 -4.08 -11.68
CA VAL A 275 -11.84 -5.17 -10.96
C VAL A 275 -12.80 -5.79 -9.95
N ASP A 276 -13.04 -7.10 -10.06
CA ASP A 276 -13.79 -7.84 -9.03
C ASP A 276 -12.89 -8.13 -7.83
N PRO A 277 -13.14 -7.49 -6.66
CA PRO A 277 -12.31 -7.68 -5.48
C PRO A 277 -12.37 -9.11 -4.95
N ARG A 278 -13.46 -9.86 -5.18
CA ARG A 278 -13.56 -11.25 -4.73
C ARG A 278 -12.60 -12.17 -5.47
N ALA A 279 -12.42 -11.92 -6.76
CA ALA A 279 -11.52 -12.72 -7.60
C ALA A 279 -10.05 -12.37 -7.36
N HIS A 280 -9.73 -11.11 -7.04
CA HIS A 280 -8.36 -10.59 -7.08
C HIS A 280 -7.83 -10.07 -5.73
N ARG A 281 -8.62 -10.14 -4.63
CA ARG A 281 -8.22 -9.54 -3.33
C ARG A 281 -6.81 -9.96 -2.90
N ASN A 282 -6.51 -11.24 -2.92
CA ASN A 282 -5.21 -11.73 -2.49
C ASN A 282 -4.07 -11.23 -3.38
N GLU A 283 -4.27 -11.23 -4.70
CA GLU A 283 -3.27 -10.70 -5.65
C GLU A 283 -3.02 -9.21 -5.46
N ILE A 284 -4.06 -8.44 -5.14
CA ILE A 284 -3.99 -7.00 -4.87
C ILE A 284 -3.09 -6.75 -3.65
N PHE A 285 -3.37 -7.40 -2.53
CA PHE A 285 -2.55 -7.22 -1.32
C PHE A 285 -1.13 -7.78 -1.45
N GLU A 286 -0.93 -8.90 -2.13
CA GLU A 286 0.41 -9.38 -2.47
C GLU A 286 1.18 -8.41 -3.36
N SER A 287 0.48 -7.69 -4.24
CA SER A 287 1.11 -6.67 -5.08
C SER A 287 1.56 -5.47 -4.28
N ILE A 288 0.85 -5.06 -3.21
CA ILE A 288 1.30 -4.02 -2.29
C ILE A 288 2.66 -4.41 -1.70
N GLU A 289 2.71 -5.60 -1.10
CA GLU A 289 3.95 -6.12 -0.49
C GLU A 289 5.10 -6.14 -1.50
N LYS A 290 4.86 -6.73 -2.67
CA LYS A 290 5.89 -6.89 -3.71
C LYS A 290 6.38 -5.54 -4.26
N MET A 291 5.47 -4.60 -4.56
CA MET A 291 5.85 -3.34 -5.20
C MET A 291 6.59 -2.41 -4.24
N ILE A 292 6.19 -2.37 -2.96
CA ILE A 292 6.91 -1.59 -1.95
C ILE A 292 8.29 -2.21 -1.69
N LYS A 293 8.39 -3.53 -1.46
CA LYS A 293 9.68 -4.20 -1.21
C LYS A 293 10.65 -4.14 -2.41
N LEU A 294 10.12 -4.04 -3.63
CA LEU A 294 10.94 -3.80 -4.83
C LEU A 294 11.42 -2.35 -4.97
N GLY A 295 10.96 -1.42 -4.14
CA GLY A 295 11.33 -0.01 -4.22
C GLY A 295 10.87 0.68 -5.50
N VAL A 296 9.69 0.31 -6.00
CA VAL A 296 9.14 0.87 -7.24
C VAL A 296 7.95 1.79 -6.98
N VAL A 297 7.71 2.12 -5.72
CA VAL A 297 6.66 3.04 -5.25
C VAL A 297 7.31 4.14 -4.43
N SER A 298 7.06 5.40 -4.79
CA SER A 298 7.48 6.56 -4.02
C SER A 298 6.29 7.25 -3.37
N PHE A 299 6.50 7.73 -2.14
CA PHE A 299 5.51 8.45 -1.34
C PHE A 299 5.97 9.87 -1.07
N PRO A 300 5.06 10.86 -0.95
CA PRO A 300 5.43 12.21 -0.53
C PRO A 300 5.89 12.26 0.93
N ALA A 301 6.65 13.31 1.25
CA ALA A 301 7.08 13.59 2.61
C ALA A 301 5.91 13.75 3.59
N ASP A 302 6.11 13.29 4.82
CA ASP A 302 5.17 13.49 5.92
C ASP A 302 5.42 14.87 6.54
N PRO A 303 4.43 15.79 6.57
CA PRO A 303 4.59 17.07 7.22
C PRO A 303 4.56 16.97 8.76
N GLU A 304 4.31 15.78 9.34
CA GLU A 304 4.26 15.55 10.80
C GLU A 304 3.32 16.52 11.54
N GLY A 305 2.19 16.86 10.91
CA GLY A 305 1.19 17.78 11.45
C GLY A 305 1.54 19.26 11.30
N ARG A 306 2.63 19.61 10.60
CA ARG A 306 3.00 20.98 10.25
C ARG A 306 2.34 21.40 8.93
N ASP A 307 2.39 22.68 8.63
CA ASP A 307 1.96 23.25 7.36
C ASP A 307 3.09 23.40 6.33
N TYR A 308 4.22 22.73 6.58
CA TYR A 308 5.39 22.68 5.71
C TYR A 308 6.10 21.33 5.79
N ILE A 309 6.88 21.02 4.76
CA ILE A 309 7.84 19.93 4.75
C ILE A 309 9.25 20.48 4.70
N THR A 310 10.19 19.78 5.36
CA THR A 310 11.61 20.13 5.36
C THR A 310 12.39 18.97 4.76
N TYR A 311 13.34 19.28 3.91
CA TYR A 311 14.26 18.30 3.34
C TYR A 311 15.62 18.92 3.04
N ILE A 312 16.61 18.07 2.85
CA ILE A 312 17.95 18.49 2.43
C ILE A 312 17.98 18.35 0.90
N ASP A 313 18.30 19.43 0.21
CA ASP A 313 18.46 19.44 -1.24
C ASP A 313 19.77 18.77 -1.71
N ASP A 314 19.97 18.65 -3.02
CA ASP A 314 21.16 18.02 -3.60
C ASP A 314 22.45 18.78 -3.28
N ASP A 315 22.37 20.05 -2.91
CA ASP A 315 23.49 20.90 -2.51
C ASP A 315 23.76 20.83 -1.01
N GLY A 316 22.97 20.08 -0.23
CA GLY A 316 23.09 19.90 1.20
C GLY A 316 22.46 21.01 2.04
N ASN A 317 21.64 21.88 1.46
CA ASN A 317 20.93 22.94 2.18
C ASN A 317 19.58 22.45 2.68
N GLU A 318 19.17 22.94 3.86
CA GLU A 318 17.82 22.71 4.36
C GLU A 318 16.82 23.57 3.58
N THR A 319 15.87 22.92 2.92
CA THR A 319 14.81 23.55 2.15
C THR A 319 13.48 23.34 2.83
N ILE A 320 12.70 24.42 2.94
CA ILE A 320 11.35 24.41 3.52
C ILE A 320 10.33 24.69 2.40
N THR A 321 9.38 23.78 2.22
CA THR A 321 8.26 23.95 1.29
C THR A 321 6.96 24.10 2.06
N GLN A 322 6.33 25.28 1.95
CA GLN A 322 5.04 25.54 2.56
C GLN A 322 3.93 24.79 1.82
N LEU A 323 3.02 24.19 2.56
CA LEU A 323 1.87 23.45 2.03
C LEU A 323 0.63 24.35 1.95
N THR A 324 -0.15 24.18 0.88
CA THR A 324 -1.51 24.75 0.82
C THR A 324 -2.47 23.96 1.72
N PRO A 325 -3.62 24.53 2.10
CA PRO A 325 -4.64 23.81 2.87
C PRO A 325 -5.08 22.51 2.19
N GLU A 326 -5.21 22.50 0.87
CA GLU A 326 -5.59 21.32 0.08
C GLU A 326 -4.48 20.27 0.10
N GLN A 327 -3.21 20.68 0.03
CA GLN A 327 -2.07 19.79 0.18
C GLN A 327 -1.98 19.18 1.59
N MET A 328 -2.31 19.93 2.61
CA MET A 328 -2.39 19.42 3.99
C MET A 328 -3.49 18.35 4.14
N VAL A 329 -4.66 18.56 3.52
CA VAL A 329 -5.73 17.55 3.49
C VAL A 329 -5.25 16.29 2.77
N SER A 330 -4.64 16.44 1.59
CA SER A 330 -4.06 15.32 0.85
C SER A 330 -3.00 14.57 1.66
N SER A 331 -2.05 15.28 2.28
CA SER A 331 -1.03 14.68 3.16
C SER A 331 -1.67 13.86 4.28
N SER A 332 -2.71 14.38 4.92
CA SER A 332 -3.43 13.65 5.96
C SER A 332 -4.07 12.36 5.44
N GLN A 333 -4.62 12.37 4.23
CA GLN A 333 -5.19 11.17 3.61
C GLN A 333 -4.10 10.16 3.23
N ILE A 334 -2.94 10.62 2.75
CA ILE A 334 -1.79 9.79 2.44
C ILE A 334 -1.23 9.13 3.71
N GLU A 335 -1.12 9.87 4.82
CA GLU A 335 -0.65 9.31 6.10
C GLU A 335 -1.65 8.29 6.69
N LEU A 336 -2.96 8.51 6.53
CA LEU A 336 -3.97 7.51 6.86
C LEU A 336 -3.80 6.25 5.98
N MET A 337 -3.58 6.40 4.68
CA MET A 337 -3.30 5.28 3.77
C MET A 337 -2.05 4.51 4.20
N LYS A 338 -0.93 5.21 4.48
CA LYS A 338 0.30 4.59 5.00
C LYS A 338 0.04 3.83 6.31
N THR A 339 -0.80 4.38 7.20
CA THR A 339 -1.19 3.73 8.45
C THR A 339 -2.02 2.47 8.21
N GLU A 340 -2.95 2.48 7.25
CA GLU A 340 -3.70 1.30 6.84
C GLU A 340 -2.76 0.23 6.25
N ILE A 341 -1.81 0.60 5.38
CA ILE A 341 -0.82 -0.32 4.78
C ILE A 341 0.00 -1.02 5.87
N VAL A 342 0.56 -0.29 6.82
CA VAL A 342 1.38 -0.88 7.90
C VAL A 342 0.58 -1.68 8.91
N THR A 343 -0.73 -1.45 9.00
CA THR A 343 -1.60 -2.20 9.90
C THR A 343 -2.15 -3.48 9.24
N MET A 344 -2.09 -3.58 7.92
CA MET A 344 -2.58 -4.74 7.19
C MET A 344 -1.73 -5.98 7.49
N CYS A 345 -2.41 -7.10 7.81
CA CYS A 345 -1.79 -8.36 8.15
C CYS A 345 -2.21 -9.48 7.19
N LYS A 346 -1.31 -10.43 6.99
CA LYS A 346 -1.52 -11.67 6.26
C LYS A 346 -1.75 -12.81 7.24
N PHE A 347 -2.92 -13.41 7.21
CA PHE A 347 -3.27 -14.57 8.01
C PHE A 347 -3.29 -15.82 7.13
N THR A 348 -2.64 -16.88 7.61
CA THR A 348 -2.64 -18.19 6.91
C THR A 348 -3.28 -19.23 7.81
N SER A 349 -4.33 -19.90 7.35
CA SER A 349 -5.01 -20.96 8.06
C SER A 349 -5.42 -22.06 7.09
N GLY A 350 -4.99 -23.30 7.33
CA GLY A 350 -5.34 -24.44 6.51
C GLY A 350 -5.01 -24.29 5.00
N GLY A 351 -3.94 -23.56 4.68
CA GLY A 351 -3.54 -23.28 3.29
C GLY A 351 -4.26 -22.08 2.64
N ASN A 352 -5.27 -21.50 3.30
CA ASN A 352 -5.94 -20.31 2.82
C ASN A 352 -5.24 -19.04 3.35
N VAL A 353 -5.00 -18.10 2.46
CA VAL A 353 -4.44 -16.78 2.78
C VAL A 353 -5.57 -15.77 2.82
N ARG A 354 -5.57 -14.95 3.87
CA ARG A 354 -6.49 -13.82 4.04
C ARG A 354 -5.71 -12.59 4.47
N TYR A 355 -6.06 -11.45 3.91
CA TYR A 355 -5.55 -10.14 4.31
C TYR A 355 -6.63 -9.37 5.07
N ASP A 356 -6.29 -8.88 6.25
CA ASP A 356 -7.22 -8.16 7.12
C ASP A 356 -6.44 -7.37 8.19
N PHE A 357 -7.10 -6.47 8.91
CA PHE A 357 -6.54 -5.84 10.09
C PHE A 357 -6.51 -6.80 11.29
N PRO A 358 -5.61 -6.60 12.27
CA PRO A 358 -5.67 -7.28 13.55
C PRO A 358 -7.04 -7.11 14.21
N VAL A 359 -7.47 -8.11 14.97
CA VAL A 359 -8.82 -8.17 15.58
C VAL A 359 -9.13 -6.89 16.40
N GLU A 360 -8.14 -6.36 17.12
CA GLU A 360 -8.29 -5.18 17.96
C GLU A 360 -8.52 -3.88 17.16
N LYS A 361 -8.13 -3.87 15.88
CA LYS A 361 -8.21 -2.71 15.00
C LYS A 361 -9.31 -2.83 13.94
N ARG A 362 -9.81 -4.03 13.63
CA ARG A 362 -10.81 -4.29 12.60
C ARG A 362 -12.09 -3.47 12.73
N ASN A 363 -12.56 -3.21 13.94
CA ASN A 363 -13.78 -2.40 14.19
C ASN A 363 -13.51 -0.88 14.21
N LYS A 364 -12.25 -0.46 14.08
CA LYS A 364 -11.84 0.96 14.18
C LYS A 364 -11.21 1.49 12.90
N MET A 365 -10.83 0.60 12.00
CA MET A 365 -10.16 0.93 10.75
C MET A 365 -10.91 0.31 9.58
N HIS A 366 -10.94 1.04 8.48
CA HIS A 366 -11.46 0.61 7.19
C HIS A 366 -10.30 0.43 6.23
N ASP A 367 -10.40 -0.51 5.30
CA ASP A 367 -9.34 -0.82 4.33
C ASP A 367 -9.49 -0.09 2.99
N ASP A 368 -10.34 0.93 2.93
CA ASP A 368 -10.69 1.63 1.69
C ASP A 368 -9.47 2.25 0.98
N ARG A 369 -8.60 2.94 1.72
CA ARG A 369 -7.42 3.60 1.15
C ARG A 369 -6.36 2.58 0.74
N VAL A 370 -6.09 1.59 1.60
CA VAL A 370 -5.12 0.54 1.27
C VAL A 370 -5.62 -0.32 0.12
N PHE A 371 -6.92 -0.54 -0.01
CA PHE A 371 -7.49 -1.26 -1.14
C PHE A 371 -7.36 -0.46 -2.45
N ALA A 372 -7.75 0.81 -2.46
CA ALA A 372 -7.56 1.68 -3.61
C ALA A 372 -6.07 1.77 -4.02
N PHE A 373 -5.14 1.92 -3.08
CA PHE A 373 -3.71 1.86 -3.34
C PHE A 373 -3.27 0.49 -3.88
N GLY A 374 -3.85 -0.58 -3.37
CA GLY A 374 -3.61 -1.94 -3.83
C GLY A 374 -3.97 -2.17 -5.30
N LEU A 375 -5.05 -1.55 -5.78
CA LEU A 375 -5.43 -1.58 -7.20
C LEU A 375 -4.33 -0.98 -8.09
N LEU A 376 -3.70 0.13 -7.67
CA LEU A 376 -2.54 0.71 -8.38
C LEU A 376 -1.33 -0.24 -8.36
N CYS A 377 -1.01 -0.82 -7.21
CA CYS A 377 0.08 -1.79 -7.08
C CYS A 377 -0.16 -3.03 -7.96
N TRP A 378 -1.38 -3.52 -8.01
CA TRP A 378 -1.77 -4.66 -8.84
C TRP A 378 -1.61 -4.36 -10.34
N TYR A 379 -2.04 -3.16 -10.77
CA TYR A 379 -1.85 -2.71 -12.14
C TYR A 379 -0.36 -2.53 -12.49
N LEU A 380 0.43 -1.93 -11.60
CA LEU A 380 1.88 -1.80 -11.74
C LEU A 380 2.55 -3.16 -11.89
N ALA A 381 2.18 -4.13 -11.05
CA ALA A 381 2.70 -5.50 -11.12
C ALA A 381 2.39 -6.16 -12.46
N ARG A 382 1.20 -5.95 -13.02
CA ARG A 382 0.80 -6.47 -14.33
C ARG A 382 1.60 -5.82 -15.46
N LEU A 383 1.78 -4.50 -15.42
CA LEU A 383 2.63 -3.78 -16.39
C LEU A 383 4.06 -4.33 -16.38
N ARG A 384 4.65 -4.52 -15.20
CA ARG A 384 6.02 -5.03 -15.07
C ARG A 384 6.13 -6.48 -15.58
N ARG A 385 5.16 -7.33 -15.31
CA ARG A 385 5.11 -8.70 -15.85
C ARG A 385 4.90 -8.71 -17.36
N GLY A 386 4.08 -7.85 -17.89
CA GLY A 386 3.82 -7.72 -19.34
C GLY A 386 5.07 -7.34 -20.12
N GLU A 387 5.93 -6.49 -19.58
CA GLU A 387 7.22 -6.13 -20.19
C GLU A 387 8.24 -7.27 -20.15
N VAL A 388 8.26 -8.06 -19.11
CA VAL A 388 9.12 -9.25 -19.02
C VAL A 388 8.69 -10.32 -20.05
N VAL A 389 7.38 -10.47 -20.29
CA VAL A 389 6.84 -11.44 -21.27
C VAL A 389 7.04 -10.97 -22.71
N ARG A 390 7.09 -9.66 -22.98
CA ARG A 390 7.28 -9.10 -24.33
C ARG A 390 8.72 -9.13 -24.85
N LYS A 391 9.70 -9.46 -24.02
CA LYS A 391 11.05 -9.84 -24.47
C LYS A 391 11.12 -11.31 -24.88
N LYS A 392 10.21 -11.78 -25.75
CA LYS A 392 10.57 -12.86 -26.65
C LYS A 392 11.63 -12.25 -27.59
N PRO A 393 12.83 -12.81 -27.70
CA PRO A 393 13.73 -12.43 -28.78
C PRO A 393 12.94 -12.60 -30.07
N ASP A 394 13.10 -11.64 -30.97
CA ASP A 394 12.65 -11.78 -32.35
C ASP A 394 13.45 -12.95 -32.94
N VAL A 395 13.00 -14.14 -32.69
CA VAL A 395 13.57 -15.34 -33.28
C VAL A 395 12.96 -15.38 -34.68
N ASP A 396 13.74 -14.97 -35.64
CA ASP A 396 13.40 -15.14 -37.03
C ASP A 396 13.32 -16.65 -37.34
N TYR A 397 12.13 -17.18 -37.24
CA TYR A 397 11.84 -18.59 -37.53
C TYR A 397 12.06 -18.95 -39.01
N SER A 398 12.23 -17.96 -39.89
CA SER A 398 12.51 -18.19 -41.32
C SER A 398 13.89 -18.80 -41.53
N GLN A 399 14.81 -18.66 -40.58
CA GLN A 399 16.15 -19.25 -40.63
C GLN A 399 16.29 -20.61 -39.94
N ILE A 400 15.25 -21.11 -39.30
CA ILE A 400 15.26 -22.43 -38.69
C ILE A 400 14.89 -23.49 -39.76
N VAL A 401 15.85 -23.85 -40.59
CA VAL A 401 15.74 -25.01 -41.44
C VAL A 401 15.90 -26.28 -40.55
N LEU A 402 14.78 -26.85 -40.16
CA LEU A 402 14.81 -28.17 -39.54
C LEU A 402 15.25 -29.18 -40.62
N PRO A 403 16.38 -29.89 -40.47
CA PRO A 403 16.74 -30.93 -41.40
C PRO A 403 15.73 -32.08 -41.25
N PHE A 404 14.85 -32.22 -42.23
CA PHE A 404 13.98 -33.39 -42.35
C PHE A 404 14.87 -34.63 -42.56
N ARG A 405 15.18 -35.41 -41.55
CA ARG A 405 15.66 -36.76 -41.69
C ARG A 405 14.52 -37.64 -42.19
N LYS A 406 14.56 -38.00 -43.46
CA LYS A 406 13.70 -39.08 -43.98
C LYS A 406 13.92 -40.33 -43.13
N PRO A 407 12.87 -40.96 -42.64
CA PRO A 407 13.05 -42.28 -41.97
C PRO A 407 13.57 -43.29 -42.94
N ALA A 408 14.63 -43.96 -42.58
CA ALA A 408 15.18 -45.08 -43.36
C ALA A 408 14.15 -46.21 -43.35
N LEU A 409 13.54 -46.48 -44.51
CA LEU A 409 12.74 -47.68 -44.75
C LEU A 409 13.64 -48.89 -44.60
N ARG A 410 13.46 -49.68 -43.52
CA ARG A 410 14.00 -51.04 -43.42
C ARG A 410 13.28 -51.88 -44.48
N LYS A 411 14.03 -52.37 -45.46
CA LYS A 411 13.58 -53.45 -46.31
C LYS A 411 13.54 -54.74 -45.47
N ILE A 412 12.38 -55.39 -45.47
CA ILE A 412 12.17 -56.73 -45.00
C ILE A 412 12.71 -57.72 -46.06
#